data_4dd354b6f0899fd123485544d00fb95d
#
_entry.id   4dd354b6f0899fd123485544d00fb95d
#
_cell.length_a   1.000
_cell.length_b   1.000
_cell.length_c   1.000
_cell.angle_alpha   90.00
_cell.angle_beta   90.00
_cell.angle_gamma   90.00
#
_symmetry.space_group_name_H-M   'P 1'
#
loop_
_entity.id
_entity.type
_entity.pdbx_description
1 polymer ?
#
loop_
_entity_poly.entity_id
_entity_poly.type
_entity_poly.pdbx_seq_one_letter_code
_entity_poly.pdbx_strand_id
1 'polypeptide(L)'
;MTKTKYAVDAATRRIRFKRKLKLNLWCWMFMSLAVGFYILFQGYPIICSIQYSLLDWSGMTSNATFIGLQNYKELMHDELFWNAFINSFKYMVMIVPLELAVSLFLAYLLNDEKMKGRGLYRTMYFVPVVTTASVVGIIMIFILGVQGPVNHLLVTLHIQKNPINFLGNAKYALPTLVIISLWKDCGTYMIYWLAGLQGVSKDVYEAATIDGANRRQQIFKIMIPYISPIILFNLIMQIISAFKVFTESYIISGGNGGVLDSLLFYTLHIYNEGFGKMRMGYASALAWFLVLLMGIVTGVIFAVSKKFVHYE
;
A
#
# COMPACT_ATOMS: atom_id res chain seq x y z
N MET A 1 -5.84 -36.07 -55.78
CA MET A 1 -5.02 -35.89 -54.55
C MET A 1 -5.41 -34.64 -53.72
N THR A 2 -6.03 -33.60 -54.21
CA THR A 2 -6.35 -32.38 -53.52
C THR A 2 -7.53 -32.47 -52.53
N LYS A 3 -8.62 -33.19 -52.83
CA LYS A 3 -9.80 -33.31 -51.95
C LYS A 3 -9.54 -34.01 -50.61
N THR A 4 -8.63 -34.99 -50.59
CA THR A 4 -8.28 -35.76 -49.37
C THR A 4 -7.46 -34.93 -48.38
N LYS A 5 -6.60 -34.02 -48.87
CA LYS A 5 -5.80 -33.12 -48.05
C LYS A 5 -6.64 -32.08 -47.30
N TYR A 6 -7.67 -31.53 -47.96
CA TYR A 6 -8.60 -30.60 -47.35
C TYR A 6 -9.54 -31.26 -46.32
N ALA A 7 -9.95 -32.50 -46.53
CA ALA A 7 -10.78 -33.24 -45.59
C ALA A 7 -10.01 -33.61 -44.31
N VAL A 8 -8.74 -34.01 -44.45
CA VAL A 8 -7.84 -34.27 -43.28
C VAL A 8 -7.58 -33.01 -42.49
N ASP A 9 -7.41 -31.86 -43.18
CA ASP A 9 -7.19 -30.56 -42.50
C ASP A 9 -8.44 -30.08 -41.74
N ALA A 10 -9.64 -30.25 -42.29
CA ALA A 10 -10.90 -29.96 -41.65
C ALA A 10 -11.19 -30.84 -40.43
N ALA A 11 -10.93 -32.13 -40.53
CA ALA A 11 -11.08 -33.07 -39.42
C ALA A 11 -10.07 -32.76 -38.28
N THR A 12 -8.83 -32.47 -38.63
CA THR A 12 -7.80 -32.07 -37.66
C THR A 12 -8.13 -30.77 -36.96
N ARG A 13 -8.65 -29.78 -37.66
CA ARG A 13 -9.15 -28.49 -37.08
C ARG A 13 -10.31 -28.76 -36.11
N ARG A 14 -11.24 -29.61 -36.45
CA ARG A 14 -12.39 -29.97 -35.61
C ARG A 14 -11.97 -30.68 -34.32
N ILE A 15 -10.98 -31.60 -34.39
CA ILE A 15 -10.43 -32.28 -33.23
C ILE A 15 -9.67 -31.28 -32.33
N ARG A 16 -8.83 -30.42 -32.91
CA ARG A 16 -8.11 -29.36 -32.16
C ARG A 16 -9.09 -28.41 -31.51
N PHE A 17 -10.18 -27.99 -32.16
CA PHE A 17 -11.21 -27.12 -31.61
C PHE A 17 -11.93 -27.79 -30.42
N LYS A 18 -12.37 -29.07 -30.58
CA LYS A 18 -13.01 -29.82 -29.48
C LYS A 18 -12.07 -29.98 -28.27
N ARG A 19 -10.79 -30.25 -28.51
CA ARG A 19 -9.76 -30.37 -27.45
C ARG A 19 -9.56 -29.01 -26.74
N LYS A 20 -9.45 -27.92 -27.48
CA LYS A 20 -9.39 -26.56 -26.90
C LYS A 20 -10.63 -26.23 -26.11
N LEU A 21 -11.83 -26.55 -26.65
CA LEU A 21 -13.09 -26.30 -25.95
C LEU A 21 -13.16 -27.08 -24.63
N LYS A 22 -12.80 -28.37 -24.66
CA LYS A 22 -12.76 -29.21 -23.45
C LYS A 22 -11.75 -28.69 -22.44
N LEU A 23 -10.57 -28.26 -22.89
CA LEU A 23 -9.54 -27.68 -22.02
C LEU A 23 -10.04 -26.36 -21.39
N ASN A 24 -10.64 -25.48 -22.18
CA ASN A 24 -11.22 -24.23 -21.71
C ASN A 24 -12.35 -24.48 -20.70
N LEU A 25 -13.22 -25.45 -20.94
CA LEU A 25 -14.29 -25.81 -20.00
C LEU A 25 -13.73 -26.28 -18.66
N TRP A 26 -12.68 -27.11 -18.66
CA TRP A 26 -11.98 -27.49 -17.42
C TRP A 26 -11.35 -26.30 -16.72
N CYS A 27 -10.67 -25.41 -17.46
CA CYS A 27 -10.11 -24.19 -16.89
C CYS A 27 -11.20 -23.32 -16.26
N TRP A 28 -12.31 -23.09 -16.96
CA TRP A 28 -13.45 -22.31 -16.43
C TRP A 28 -14.09 -23.00 -15.22
N MET A 29 -14.21 -24.30 -15.20
CA MET A 29 -14.73 -25.04 -14.04
C MET A 29 -13.85 -24.87 -12.81
N PHE A 30 -12.52 -24.92 -12.94
CA PHE A 30 -11.61 -24.66 -11.82
C PHE A 30 -11.61 -23.18 -11.39
N MET A 31 -11.69 -22.28 -12.37
CA MET A 31 -11.74 -20.84 -12.06
C MET A 31 -13.10 -20.38 -11.50
N SER A 32 -14.20 -21.07 -11.83
CA SER A 32 -15.56 -20.64 -11.48
C SER A 32 -15.76 -20.49 -9.97
N LEU A 33 -15.14 -21.36 -9.17
CA LEU A 33 -15.20 -21.28 -7.73
C LEU A 33 -14.55 -19.99 -7.22
N ALA A 34 -13.32 -19.70 -7.66
CA ALA A 34 -12.60 -18.48 -7.26
C ALA A 34 -13.31 -17.22 -7.76
N VAL A 35 -13.77 -17.22 -9.03
CA VAL A 35 -14.53 -16.10 -9.62
C VAL A 35 -15.86 -15.92 -8.90
N GLY A 36 -16.57 -17.02 -8.58
CA GLY A 36 -17.82 -16.97 -7.83
C GLY A 36 -17.64 -16.37 -6.43
N PHE A 37 -16.62 -16.79 -5.69
CA PHE A 37 -16.28 -16.18 -4.40
C PHE A 37 -15.90 -14.71 -4.54
N TYR A 38 -15.10 -14.35 -5.54
CA TYR A 38 -14.74 -12.96 -5.79
C TYR A 38 -15.96 -12.08 -6.06
N ILE A 39 -16.86 -12.53 -6.95
CA ILE A 39 -18.10 -11.79 -7.26
C ILE A 39 -18.98 -11.67 -6.02
N LEU A 40 -19.17 -12.76 -5.26
CA LEU A 40 -20.07 -12.78 -4.11
C LEU A 40 -19.53 -11.94 -2.93
N PHE A 41 -18.25 -12.08 -2.60
CA PHE A 41 -17.68 -11.47 -1.38
C PHE A 41 -16.97 -10.14 -1.61
N GLN A 42 -16.64 -9.79 -2.85
CA GLN A 42 -16.03 -8.49 -3.19
C GLN A 42 -16.87 -7.70 -4.18
N GLY A 43 -17.24 -8.27 -5.31
CA GLY A 43 -17.97 -7.55 -6.35
C GLY A 43 -19.33 -7.07 -5.87
N TYR A 44 -20.14 -7.94 -5.28
CA TYR A 44 -21.47 -7.59 -4.79
C TYR A 44 -21.44 -6.52 -3.68
N PRO A 45 -20.60 -6.62 -2.60
CA PRO A 45 -20.51 -5.57 -1.60
C PRO A 45 -20.03 -4.22 -2.15
N ILE A 46 -19.11 -4.22 -3.14
CA ILE A 46 -18.68 -2.98 -3.82
C ILE A 46 -19.85 -2.31 -4.52
N ILE A 47 -20.66 -3.06 -5.26
CA ILE A 47 -21.83 -2.50 -5.94
C ILE A 47 -22.87 -1.99 -4.92
N CYS A 48 -23.13 -2.75 -3.87
CA CYS A 48 -24.01 -2.32 -2.79
C CYS A 48 -23.51 -1.03 -2.11
N SER A 49 -22.22 -0.88 -1.89
CA SER A 49 -21.66 0.32 -1.27
C SER A 49 -21.83 1.57 -2.11
N ILE A 50 -21.87 1.45 -3.46
CA ILE A 50 -22.25 2.59 -4.33
C ILE A 50 -23.70 3.02 -4.03
N GLN A 51 -24.62 2.06 -3.94
CA GLN A 51 -26.01 2.36 -3.63
C GLN A 51 -26.14 3.00 -2.24
N TYR A 52 -25.45 2.43 -1.23
CA TYR A 52 -25.48 2.96 0.14
C TYR A 52 -24.94 4.39 0.22
N SER A 53 -23.96 4.76 -0.58
CA SER A 53 -23.44 6.13 -0.61
C SER A 53 -24.48 7.19 -1.00
N LEU A 54 -25.58 6.78 -1.67
CA LEU A 54 -26.69 7.64 -2.09
C LEU A 54 -27.89 7.59 -1.12
N LEU A 55 -27.74 6.86 -0.01
CA LEU A 55 -28.80 6.66 0.96
C LEU A 55 -28.43 7.31 2.30
N ASP A 56 -29.44 7.79 3.04
CA ASP A 56 -29.34 7.95 4.48
C ASP A 56 -29.70 6.60 5.11
N TRP A 57 -28.66 5.92 5.59
CA TRP A 57 -28.79 4.55 6.12
C TRP A 57 -27.80 4.30 7.26
N SER A 58 -28.37 3.76 8.35
CA SER A 58 -27.60 3.46 9.56
C SER A 58 -26.87 2.09 9.51
N GLY A 59 -27.24 1.22 8.57
CA GLY A 59 -26.76 -0.17 8.52
C GLY A 59 -27.49 -1.14 9.44
N MET A 60 -28.33 -0.67 10.36
CA MET A 60 -29.02 -1.51 11.36
C MET A 60 -30.50 -1.71 11.07
N THR A 61 -31.12 -0.76 10.36
CA THR A 61 -32.55 -0.79 10.05
C THR A 61 -32.79 -1.02 8.58
N SER A 62 -33.96 -1.58 8.25
CA SER A 62 -34.43 -1.68 6.86
C SER A 62 -34.84 -0.33 6.26
N ASN A 63 -34.96 0.71 7.09
CA ASN A 63 -35.36 2.04 6.65
C ASN A 63 -34.16 2.81 6.10
N ALA A 64 -33.97 2.73 4.79
CA ALA A 64 -33.01 3.52 4.06
C ALA A 64 -33.76 4.53 3.19
N THR A 65 -33.45 5.81 3.30
CA THR A 65 -34.05 6.87 2.49
C THR A 65 -33.09 7.31 1.39
N PHE A 66 -33.59 7.42 0.16
CA PHE A 66 -32.77 7.92 -0.94
C PHE A 66 -32.58 9.41 -0.85
N ILE A 67 -31.34 9.87 -0.70
CA ILE A 67 -30.96 11.27 -0.57
C ILE A 67 -30.05 11.78 -1.70
N GLY A 68 -29.79 10.94 -2.71
CA GLY A 68 -28.95 11.29 -3.84
C GLY A 68 -27.52 11.64 -3.42
N LEU A 69 -27.01 12.80 -3.84
CA LEU A 69 -25.64 13.24 -3.58
C LEU A 69 -25.47 14.02 -2.27
N GLN A 70 -26.42 13.97 -1.34
CA GLN A 70 -26.36 14.76 -0.10
C GLN A 70 -25.17 14.36 0.79
N ASN A 71 -24.85 13.06 0.89
CA ASN A 71 -23.66 12.60 1.62
C ASN A 71 -22.36 13.22 1.06
N TYR A 72 -22.25 13.37 -0.27
CA TYR A 72 -21.09 14.00 -0.91
C TYR A 72 -21.04 15.51 -0.69
N LYS A 73 -22.20 16.18 -0.57
CA LYS A 73 -22.26 17.60 -0.21
C LYS A 73 -21.83 17.81 1.25
N GLU A 74 -22.32 16.97 2.15
CA GLU A 74 -21.95 17.00 3.56
C GLU A 74 -20.43 16.80 3.72
N LEU A 75 -19.85 15.79 3.05
CA LEU A 75 -18.40 15.50 3.05
C LEU A 75 -17.57 16.77 2.73
N MET A 76 -17.98 17.57 1.77
CA MET A 76 -17.23 18.79 1.40
C MET A 76 -17.22 19.88 2.49
N HIS A 77 -18.17 19.84 3.43
CA HIS A 77 -18.31 20.80 4.52
C HIS A 77 -17.94 20.21 5.89
N ASP A 78 -17.56 18.92 5.94
CA ASP A 78 -17.17 18.24 7.18
C ASP A 78 -15.72 18.58 7.56
N GLU A 79 -15.54 19.31 8.64
CA GLU A 79 -14.22 19.69 9.17
C GLU A 79 -13.39 18.47 9.58
N LEU A 80 -14.01 17.42 10.14
CA LEU A 80 -13.31 16.20 10.52
C LEU A 80 -12.80 15.45 9.30
N PHE A 81 -13.58 15.43 8.22
CA PHE A 81 -13.13 14.87 6.94
C PHE A 81 -11.87 15.58 6.44
N TRP A 82 -11.88 16.92 6.40
CA TRP A 82 -10.71 17.66 5.92
C TRP A 82 -9.50 17.49 6.83
N ASN A 83 -9.70 17.43 8.15
CA ASN A 83 -8.60 17.14 9.08
C ASN A 83 -8.01 15.74 8.84
N ALA A 84 -8.85 14.71 8.74
CA ALA A 84 -8.44 13.34 8.46
C ALA A 84 -7.73 13.21 7.10
N PHE A 85 -8.24 13.90 6.08
CA PHE A 85 -7.63 13.96 4.76
C PHE A 85 -6.24 14.59 4.78
N ILE A 86 -6.12 15.77 5.43
CA ILE A 86 -4.85 16.49 5.55
C ILE A 86 -3.83 15.67 6.34
N ASN A 87 -4.24 15.00 7.42
CA ASN A 87 -3.34 14.14 8.19
C ASN A 87 -2.84 12.95 7.36
N SER A 88 -3.73 12.29 6.61
CA SER A 88 -3.34 11.22 5.68
C SER A 88 -2.41 11.71 4.58
N PHE A 89 -2.66 12.91 4.05
CA PHE A 89 -1.79 13.53 3.05
C PHE A 89 -0.42 13.90 3.62
N LYS A 90 -0.37 14.52 4.80
CA LYS A 90 0.91 14.82 5.50
C LYS A 90 1.70 13.54 5.77
N TYR A 91 1.01 12.51 6.25
CA TYR A 91 1.63 11.21 6.48
C TYR A 91 2.21 10.63 5.18
N MET A 92 1.44 10.62 4.09
CA MET A 92 1.89 10.15 2.78
C MET A 92 3.14 10.91 2.30
N VAL A 93 3.15 12.24 2.40
CA VAL A 93 4.29 13.07 1.97
C VAL A 93 5.54 12.79 2.80
N MET A 94 5.38 12.41 4.07
CA MET A 94 6.50 12.07 4.94
C MET A 94 6.98 10.63 4.73
N ILE A 95 6.07 9.66 4.72
CA ILE A 95 6.44 8.24 4.70
C ILE A 95 6.95 7.78 3.33
N VAL A 96 6.27 8.17 2.24
CA VAL A 96 6.58 7.63 0.90
C VAL A 96 8.02 7.92 0.47
N PRO A 97 8.54 9.15 0.52
CA PRO A 97 9.94 9.42 0.15
C PRO A 97 10.93 8.71 1.07
N LEU A 98 10.66 8.66 2.39
CA LEU A 98 11.53 8.00 3.35
C LEU A 98 11.59 6.49 3.10
N GLU A 99 10.44 5.87 2.89
CA GLU A 99 10.32 4.44 2.69
C GLU A 99 10.91 4.01 1.35
N LEU A 100 10.69 4.77 0.26
CA LEU A 100 11.37 4.54 -1.01
C LEU A 100 12.89 4.61 -0.86
N ALA A 101 13.40 5.64 -0.19
CA ALA A 101 14.84 5.83 -0.03
C ALA A 101 15.46 4.76 0.87
N VAL A 102 14.88 4.50 2.05
CA VAL A 102 15.44 3.54 3.02
C VAL A 102 15.35 2.11 2.49
N SER A 103 14.21 1.70 1.93
CA SER A 103 14.04 0.35 1.40
C SER A 103 14.92 0.09 0.17
N LEU A 104 15.10 1.08 -0.72
CA LEU A 104 16.02 0.98 -1.84
C LEU A 104 17.47 0.89 -1.35
N PHE A 105 17.85 1.71 -0.37
CA PHE A 105 19.19 1.67 0.22
C PHE A 105 19.49 0.31 0.85
N LEU A 106 18.56 -0.24 1.63
CA LEU A 106 18.69 -1.58 2.21
C LEU A 106 18.80 -2.66 1.12
N ALA A 107 17.95 -2.59 0.09
CA ALA A 107 17.99 -3.52 -1.04
C ALA A 107 19.33 -3.44 -1.78
N TYR A 108 19.84 -2.23 -2.01
CA TYR A 108 21.13 -2.04 -2.66
C TYR A 108 22.28 -2.67 -1.87
N LEU A 109 22.31 -2.47 -0.54
CA LEU A 109 23.32 -3.09 0.33
C LEU A 109 23.20 -4.63 0.31
N LEU A 110 21.97 -5.15 0.40
CA LEU A 110 21.71 -6.60 0.46
C LEU A 110 21.71 -7.28 -0.91
N ASN A 111 21.90 -6.54 -2.00
CA ASN A 111 22.08 -7.10 -3.33
C ASN A 111 23.51 -7.59 -3.57
N ASP A 112 24.50 -7.09 -2.81
CA ASP A 112 25.88 -7.52 -2.95
C ASP A 112 26.05 -8.98 -2.54
N GLU A 113 26.46 -9.83 -3.49
CA GLU A 113 26.68 -11.26 -3.26
C GLU A 113 27.86 -11.55 -2.33
N LYS A 114 28.80 -10.61 -2.22
CA LYS A 114 29.97 -10.73 -1.34
C LYS A 114 29.63 -10.48 0.13
N MET A 115 28.47 -9.92 0.42
CA MET A 115 28.05 -9.64 1.78
C MET A 115 27.78 -10.92 2.58
N LYS A 116 28.58 -11.16 3.61
CA LYS A 116 28.40 -12.31 4.52
C LYS A 116 27.15 -12.09 5.38
N GLY A 117 26.37 -13.15 5.59
CA GLY A 117 25.16 -13.08 6.41
C GLY A 117 23.95 -12.41 5.75
N ARG A 118 23.98 -12.16 4.43
CA ARG A 118 22.91 -11.51 3.66
C ARG A 118 21.52 -12.08 3.96
N GLY A 119 21.39 -13.41 4.04
CA GLY A 119 20.13 -14.09 4.35
C GLY A 119 19.60 -13.69 5.74
N LEU A 120 20.47 -13.64 6.74
CA LEU A 120 20.10 -13.24 8.11
C LEU A 120 19.61 -11.79 8.16
N TYR A 121 20.32 -10.85 7.53
CA TYR A 121 19.86 -9.46 7.45
C TYR A 121 18.51 -9.31 6.75
N ARG A 122 18.29 -10.01 5.63
CA ARG A 122 16.97 -10.04 4.95
C ARG A 122 15.88 -10.53 5.90
N THR A 123 16.14 -11.58 6.65
CA THR A 123 15.18 -12.10 7.63
C THR A 123 14.93 -11.08 8.74
N MET A 124 15.96 -10.44 9.29
CA MET A 124 15.81 -9.43 10.36
C MET A 124 14.97 -8.24 9.93
N TYR A 125 15.15 -7.72 8.71
CA TYR A 125 14.32 -6.62 8.18
C TYR A 125 12.92 -7.08 7.80
N PHE A 126 12.70 -8.37 7.57
CA PHE A 126 11.39 -8.91 7.25
C PHE A 126 10.57 -9.33 8.48
N VAL A 127 11.20 -9.58 9.62
CA VAL A 127 10.51 -9.95 10.89
C VAL A 127 9.42 -8.94 11.29
N PRO A 128 9.65 -7.61 11.26
CA PRO A 128 8.59 -6.64 11.58
C PRO A 128 7.38 -6.75 10.64
N VAL A 129 7.60 -7.07 9.37
CA VAL A 129 6.53 -7.18 8.34
C VAL A 129 5.51 -8.27 8.67
N VAL A 130 5.98 -9.42 9.18
CA VAL A 130 5.08 -10.54 9.54
C VAL A 130 4.39 -10.35 10.88
N THR A 131 4.79 -9.34 11.64
CA THR A 131 4.14 -8.99 12.91
C THR A 131 2.86 -8.21 12.62
N THR A 132 1.76 -8.55 13.29
CA THR A 132 0.50 -7.84 13.10
C THR A 132 0.62 -6.38 13.53
N ALA A 133 -0.01 -5.48 12.79
CA ALA A 133 -0.01 -4.03 13.08
C ALA A 133 -0.51 -3.70 14.50
N SER A 134 -1.49 -4.48 14.99
CA SER A 134 -2.01 -4.32 16.36
C SER A 134 -0.94 -4.60 17.42
N VAL A 135 -0.19 -5.68 17.27
CA VAL A 135 0.90 -6.03 18.19
C VAL A 135 2.01 -4.98 18.15
N VAL A 136 2.38 -4.53 16.95
CA VAL A 136 3.35 -3.43 16.78
C VAL A 136 2.84 -2.17 17.49
N GLY A 137 1.59 -1.78 17.30
CA GLY A 137 0.99 -0.61 17.95
C GLY A 137 1.10 -0.69 19.48
N ILE A 138 0.71 -1.82 20.08
CA ILE A 138 0.76 -2.02 21.54
C ILE A 138 2.21 -1.97 22.06
N ILE A 139 3.14 -2.66 21.39
CA ILE A 139 4.56 -2.65 21.75
C ILE A 139 5.12 -1.22 21.69
N MET A 140 4.76 -0.45 20.65
CA MET A 140 5.26 0.90 20.49
C MET A 140 4.66 1.88 21.50
N ILE A 141 3.41 1.70 21.93
CA ILE A 141 2.84 2.47 23.07
C ILE A 141 3.70 2.25 24.33
N PHE A 142 4.11 1.02 24.61
CA PHE A 142 4.97 0.71 25.75
C PHE A 142 6.37 1.28 25.58
N ILE A 143 7.02 1.06 24.43
CA ILE A 143 8.40 1.48 24.17
C ILE A 143 8.54 3.01 24.14
N LEU A 144 7.58 3.71 23.51
CA LEU A 144 7.61 5.17 23.32
C LEU A 144 6.78 5.93 24.37
N GLY A 145 6.18 5.22 25.31
CA GLY A 145 5.43 5.83 26.42
C GLY A 145 6.31 6.76 27.26
N VAL A 146 5.68 7.64 28.02
CA VAL A 146 6.39 8.61 28.87
C VAL A 146 7.36 7.93 29.85
N GLN A 147 6.96 6.79 30.40
CA GLN A 147 7.79 5.96 31.29
C GLN A 147 8.50 4.79 30.54
N GLY A 148 8.47 4.81 29.21
CA GLY A 148 9.03 3.75 28.38
C GLY A 148 10.55 3.79 28.28
N PRO A 149 11.17 2.68 27.82
CA PRO A 149 12.60 2.53 27.74
C PRO A 149 13.29 3.58 26.87
N VAL A 150 12.63 4.08 25.81
CA VAL A 150 13.19 5.13 24.95
C VAL A 150 13.34 6.44 25.73
N ASN A 151 12.33 6.87 26.46
CA ASN A 151 12.43 8.07 27.31
C ASN A 151 13.45 7.91 28.42
N HIS A 152 13.51 6.72 29.04
CA HIS A 152 14.53 6.45 30.05
C HIS A 152 15.95 6.60 29.48
N LEU A 153 16.22 6.06 28.29
CA LEU A 153 17.49 6.24 27.60
C LEU A 153 17.81 7.69 27.28
N LEU A 154 16.84 8.44 26.73
CA LEU A 154 17.01 9.84 26.37
C LEU A 154 17.36 10.73 27.57
N VAL A 155 16.73 10.49 28.72
CA VAL A 155 16.98 11.22 29.96
C VAL A 155 18.32 10.79 30.57
N THR A 156 18.63 9.50 30.62
CA THR A 156 19.89 8.98 31.19
C THR A 156 21.10 9.45 30.36
N LEU A 157 20.98 9.49 29.04
CA LEU A 157 22.04 10.01 28.16
C LEU A 157 22.11 11.55 28.11
N HIS A 158 21.29 12.25 28.92
CA HIS A 158 21.22 13.72 28.97
C HIS A 158 20.86 14.38 27.60
N ILE A 159 20.28 13.63 26.68
CA ILE A 159 19.79 14.15 25.39
C ILE A 159 18.55 15.04 25.61
N GLN A 160 17.71 14.64 26.57
CA GLN A 160 16.52 15.38 27.00
C GLN A 160 16.48 15.53 28.52
N LYS A 161 15.98 16.69 28.98
CA LYS A 161 15.80 16.96 30.43
C LYS A 161 14.55 16.26 30.98
N ASN A 162 13.48 16.23 30.20
CA ASN A 162 12.19 15.66 30.59
C ASN A 162 11.74 14.61 29.57
N PRO A 163 10.98 13.58 30.00
CA PRO A 163 10.38 12.61 29.10
C PRO A 163 9.47 13.28 28.07
N ILE A 164 9.50 12.77 26.84
CA ILE A 164 8.69 13.24 25.73
C ILE A 164 7.43 12.36 25.61
N ASN A 165 6.27 12.96 25.54
CA ASN A 165 5.05 12.23 25.17
C ASN A 165 4.97 12.10 23.64
N PHE A 166 5.61 11.08 23.08
CA PHE A 166 5.73 10.87 21.64
C PHE A 166 4.37 10.66 20.97
N LEU A 167 3.49 9.88 21.58
CA LEU A 167 2.21 9.48 20.99
C LEU A 167 1.02 10.32 21.44
N GLY A 168 1.14 10.92 22.62
CA GLY A 168 0.08 11.76 23.21
C GLY A 168 0.28 13.26 23.01
N ASN A 169 1.15 13.70 22.11
CA ASN A 169 1.34 15.09 21.76
C ASN A 169 1.14 15.29 20.27
N ALA A 170 0.23 16.20 19.89
CA ALA A 170 -0.14 16.45 18.50
C ALA A 170 1.06 16.77 17.58
N LYS A 171 2.12 17.40 18.11
CA LYS A 171 3.34 17.73 17.36
C LYS A 171 4.18 16.50 17.01
N TYR A 172 4.24 15.52 17.91
CA TYR A 172 5.13 14.37 17.77
C TYR A 172 4.42 13.10 17.26
N ALA A 173 3.10 13.00 17.46
CA ALA A 173 2.35 11.77 17.18
C ALA A 173 2.47 11.32 15.71
N LEU A 174 2.25 12.22 14.77
CA LEU A 174 2.33 11.88 13.34
C LEU A 174 3.77 11.52 12.89
N PRO A 175 4.83 12.31 13.20
CA PRO A 175 6.21 11.90 12.90
C PRO A 175 6.62 10.59 13.55
N THR A 176 6.16 10.33 14.76
CA THR A 176 6.42 9.07 15.47
C THR A 176 5.79 7.89 14.75
N LEU A 177 4.55 8.04 14.31
CA LEU A 177 3.88 7.02 13.51
C LEU A 177 4.61 6.74 12.19
N VAL A 178 5.13 7.79 11.53
CA VAL A 178 5.95 7.63 10.31
C VAL A 178 7.17 6.75 10.59
N ILE A 179 7.88 6.96 11.70
CA ILE A 179 9.05 6.15 12.07
C ILE A 179 8.65 4.70 12.37
N ILE A 180 7.55 4.49 13.07
CA ILE A 180 7.02 3.16 13.39
C ILE A 180 6.70 2.40 12.10
N SER A 181 5.96 3.03 11.20
CA SER A 181 5.57 2.43 9.92
C SER A 181 6.77 2.17 9.02
N LEU A 182 7.72 3.11 8.94
CA LEU A 182 8.96 2.92 8.20
C LEU A 182 9.70 1.67 8.67
N TRP A 183 9.89 1.51 9.99
CA TRP A 183 10.54 0.33 10.56
C TRP A 183 9.76 -0.96 10.27
N LYS A 184 8.44 -0.91 10.34
CA LYS A 184 7.57 -2.08 10.13
C LYS A 184 7.56 -2.53 8.66
N ASP A 185 7.42 -1.60 7.71
CA ASP A 185 7.07 -1.93 6.33
C ASP A 185 8.25 -1.87 5.35
N CYS A 186 9.39 -1.28 5.72
CA CYS A 186 10.57 -1.16 4.86
C CYS A 186 11.07 -2.50 4.31
N GLY A 187 10.90 -3.61 5.06
CA GLY A 187 11.27 -4.94 4.62
C GLY A 187 10.47 -5.44 3.42
N THR A 188 9.17 -5.09 3.32
CA THR A 188 8.34 -5.44 2.17
C THR A 188 8.85 -4.80 0.90
N TYR A 189 9.04 -3.49 0.93
CA TYR A 189 9.50 -2.73 -0.23
C TYR A 189 10.96 -3.04 -0.59
N MET A 190 11.80 -3.34 0.42
CA MET A 190 13.16 -3.85 0.20
C MET A 190 13.16 -5.12 -0.67
N ILE A 191 12.23 -6.05 -0.45
CA ILE A 191 12.12 -7.27 -1.26
C ILE A 191 11.72 -6.95 -2.70
N TYR A 192 10.79 -6.02 -2.92
CA TYR A 192 10.41 -5.59 -4.27
C TYR A 192 11.59 -4.94 -5.01
N TRP A 193 12.38 -4.10 -4.32
CA TRP A 193 13.60 -3.56 -4.86
C TRP A 193 14.63 -4.61 -5.21
N LEU A 194 14.84 -5.60 -4.31
CA LEU A 194 15.77 -6.70 -4.55
C LEU A 194 15.40 -7.51 -5.78
N ALA A 195 14.11 -7.78 -6.00
CA ALA A 195 13.65 -8.48 -7.20
C ALA A 195 14.04 -7.71 -8.48
N GLY A 196 13.90 -6.38 -8.47
CA GLY A 196 14.30 -5.55 -9.59
C GLY A 196 15.80 -5.45 -9.79
N LEU A 197 16.54 -5.27 -8.72
CA LEU A 197 18.00 -5.17 -8.78
C LEU A 197 18.66 -6.46 -9.28
N GLN A 198 18.06 -7.62 -9.00
CA GLN A 198 18.52 -8.92 -9.49
C GLN A 198 18.25 -9.15 -10.98
N GLY A 199 17.35 -8.34 -11.58
CA GLY A 199 17.10 -8.38 -13.02
C GLY A 199 18.22 -7.77 -13.86
N VAL A 200 19.04 -6.88 -13.29
CA VAL A 200 20.17 -6.26 -14.00
C VAL A 200 21.30 -7.28 -14.15
N SER A 201 21.69 -7.60 -15.38
CA SER A 201 22.77 -8.54 -15.62
C SER A 201 24.12 -8.01 -15.10
N LYS A 202 24.96 -8.89 -14.59
CA LYS A 202 26.33 -8.54 -14.15
C LYS A 202 27.19 -8.02 -15.29
N ASP A 203 26.97 -8.57 -16.49
CA ASP A 203 27.72 -8.19 -17.69
C ASP A 203 27.60 -6.69 -18.02
N VAL A 204 26.42 -6.10 -17.75
CA VAL A 204 26.20 -4.65 -17.93
C VAL A 204 27.07 -3.82 -16.97
N TYR A 205 27.19 -4.26 -15.73
CA TYR A 205 28.05 -3.57 -14.75
C TYR A 205 29.54 -3.76 -15.06
N GLU A 206 29.93 -4.95 -15.53
CA GLU A 206 31.31 -5.25 -15.93
C GLU A 206 31.71 -4.44 -17.15
N ALA A 207 30.87 -4.39 -18.19
CA ALA A 207 31.09 -3.55 -19.37
C ALA A 207 31.23 -2.08 -18.99
N ALA A 208 30.32 -1.56 -18.17
CA ALA A 208 30.40 -0.17 -17.68
C ALA A 208 31.67 0.12 -16.87
N THR A 209 32.18 -0.88 -16.14
CA THR A 209 33.44 -0.76 -15.39
C THR A 209 34.64 -0.68 -16.35
N ILE A 210 34.63 -1.47 -17.41
CA ILE A 210 35.67 -1.45 -18.49
C ILE A 210 35.64 -0.08 -19.19
N ASP A 211 34.45 0.50 -19.42
CA ASP A 211 34.27 1.84 -20.01
C ASP A 211 34.63 2.97 -19.03
N GLY A 212 35.11 2.66 -17.82
CA GLY A 212 35.57 3.64 -16.83
C GLY A 212 34.44 4.29 -16.01
N ALA A 213 33.21 3.75 -16.03
CA ALA A 213 32.11 4.28 -15.23
C ALA A 213 32.38 4.07 -13.73
N ASN A 214 32.34 5.16 -12.97
CA ASN A 214 32.44 5.09 -11.52
C ASN A 214 31.10 4.59 -10.91
N ARG A 215 31.13 4.21 -9.62
CA ARG A 215 29.96 3.63 -8.92
C ARG A 215 28.72 4.52 -8.93
N ARG A 216 28.90 5.84 -8.86
CA ARG A 216 27.76 6.79 -8.95
C ARG A 216 27.14 6.77 -10.36
N GLN A 217 27.96 6.73 -11.40
CA GLN A 217 27.49 6.63 -12.78
C GLN A 217 26.73 5.32 -13.02
N GLN A 218 27.22 4.20 -12.48
CA GLN A 218 26.52 2.92 -12.57
C GLN A 218 25.16 2.96 -11.88
N ILE A 219 25.06 3.61 -10.69
CA ILE A 219 23.78 3.76 -9.98
C ILE A 219 22.79 4.62 -10.79
N PHE A 220 23.20 5.85 -11.15
CA PHE A 220 22.27 6.82 -11.73
C PHE A 220 22.01 6.63 -13.22
N LYS A 221 22.96 6.07 -13.99
CA LYS A 221 22.83 5.92 -15.45
C LYS A 221 22.45 4.51 -15.89
N ILE A 222 22.63 3.50 -15.03
CA ILE A 222 22.32 2.10 -15.37
C ILE A 222 21.23 1.57 -14.42
N MET A 223 21.52 1.50 -13.12
CA MET A 223 20.63 0.87 -12.16
C MET A 223 19.26 1.55 -12.07
N ILE A 224 19.22 2.85 -11.81
CA ILE A 224 17.96 3.60 -11.64
C ILE A 224 17.08 3.57 -12.90
N PRO A 225 17.59 3.84 -14.12
CA PRO A 225 16.79 3.68 -15.33
C PRO A 225 16.26 2.26 -15.52
N TYR A 226 17.07 1.23 -15.27
CA TYR A 226 16.65 -0.16 -15.42
C TYR A 226 15.53 -0.54 -14.45
N ILE A 227 15.64 -0.15 -13.17
CA ILE A 227 14.62 -0.44 -12.17
C ILE A 227 13.45 0.57 -12.18
N SER A 228 13.39 1.49 -13.16
CA SER A 228 12.34 2.52 -13.22
C SER A 228 10.90 1.96 -13.18
N PRO A 229 10.55 0.79 -13.77
CA PRO A 229 9.23 0.19 -13.61
C PRO A 229 8.92 -0.20 -12.16
N ILE A 230 9.95 -0.61 -11.40
CA ILE A 230 9.81 -1.01 -10.00
C ILE A 230 9.73 0.22 -9.10
N ILE A 231 10.42 1.32 -9.45
CA ILE A 231 10.23 2.62 -8.79
C ILE A 231 8.76 3.03 -8.88
N LEU A 232 8.19 2.98 -10.09
CA LEU A 232 6.80 3.32 -10.32
C LEU A 232 5.85 2.40 -9.52
N PHE A 233 6.08 1.10 -9.55
CA PHE A 233 5.29 0.13 -8.81
C PHE A 233 5.30 0.42 -7.29
N ASN A 234 6.51 0.56 -6.71
CA ASN A 234 6.66 0.86 -5.29
C ASN A 234 6.02 2.20 -4.92
N LEU A 235 6.20 3.23 -5.73
CA LEU A 235 5.60 4.55 -5.51
C LEU A 235 4.07 4.45 -5.41
N ILE A 236 3.43 3.79 -6.38
CA ILE A 236 1.98 3.64 -6.42
C ILE A 236 1.49 2.83 -5.20
N MET A 237 2.15 1.71 -4.92
CA MET A 237 1.78 0.84 -3.80
C MET A 237 1.92 1.56 -2.45
N GLN A 238 2.98 2.35 -2.26
CA GLN A 238 3.19 3.11 -1.03
C GLN A 238 2.19 4.26 -0.87
N ILE A 239 1.86 4.99 -1.93
CA ILE A 239 0.83 6.04 -1.89
C ILE A 239 -0.52 5.44 -1.48
N ILE A 240 -0.93 4.34 -2.10
CA ILE A 240 -2.19 3.65 -1.76
C ILE A 240 -2.15 3.15 -0.30
N SER A 241 -1.03 2.56 0.14
CA SER A 241 -0.86 2.07 1.51
C SER A 241 -0.93 3.20 2.54
N ALA A 242 -0.33 4.36 2.25
CA ALA A 242 -0.32 5.51 3.15
C ALA A 242 -1.73 6.06 3.44
N PHE A 243 -2.64 6.05 2.46
CA PHE A 243 -4.04 6.44 2.68
C PHE A 243 -4.89 5.35 3.36
N LYS A 244 -4.39 4.11 3.42
CA LYS A 244 -5.09 2.98 4.07
C LYS A 244 -4.65 2.73 5.51
N VAL A 245 -3.78 3.56 6.07
CA VAL A 245 -3.37 3.43 7.48
C VAL A 245 -4.59 3.53 8.38
N PHE A 246 -4.82 2.46 9.13
CA PHE A 246 -5.95 2.30 10.04
C PHE A 246 -5.51 1.72 11.38
N THR A 247 -4.98 0.49 11.37
CA THR A 247 -4.76 -0.30 12.60
C THR A 247 -3.80 0.38 13.56
N GLU A 248 -2.68 0.89 13.07
CA GLU A 248 -1.68 1.60 13.88
C GLU A 248 -2.30 2.86 14.49
N SER A 249 -3.00 3.65 13.68
CA SER A 249 -3.70 4.84 14.15
C SER A 249 -4.77 4.50 15.18
N TYR A 250 -5.61 3.51 14.91
CA TYR A 250 -6.68 3.06 15.81
C TYR A 250 -6.13 2.62 17.18
N ILE A 251 -5.11 1.78 17.19
CA ILE A 251 -4.51 1.25 18.42
C ILE A 251 -3.82 2.37 19.21
N ILE A 252 -3.01 3.19 18.55
CA ILE A 252 -2.22 4.25 19.21
C ILE A 252 -3.12 5.35 19.75
N SER A 253 -4.16 5.72 19.01
CA SER A 253 -5.08 6.78 19.41
C SER A 253 -6.25 6.31 20.28
N GLY A 254 -6.39 4.99 20.51
CA GLY A 254 -7.58 4.44 21.17
C GLY A 254 -8.86 4.58 20.36
N GLY A 255 -8.75 4.70 19.02
CA GLY A 255 -9.87 4.80 18.10
C GLY A 255 -10.46 6.22 17.92
N ASN A 256 -10.02 7.20 18.70
CA ASN A 256 -10.60 8.56 18.70
C ASN A 256 -9.78 9.60 17.92
N GLY A 257 -8.72 9.18 17.21
CA GLY A 257 -7.86 10.09 16.44
C GLY A 257 -6.77 10.80 17.27
N GLY A 258 -6.67 10.52 18.58
CA GLY A 258 -5.64 11.06 19.46
C GLY A 258 -5.84 12.54 19.81
N VAL A 259 -4.81 13.15 20.39
CA VAL A 259 -4.87 14.55 20.86
C VAL A 259 -5.02 15.48 19.66
N LEU A 260 -6.05 16.34 19.70
CA LEU A 260 -6.41 17.30 18.62
C LEU A 260 -6.53 16.60 17.26
N ASP A 261 -7.07 15.39 17.24
CA ASP A 261 -7.27 14.58 16.04
C ASP A 261 -5.99 14.38 15.20
N SER A 262 -4.80 14.48 15.82
CA SER A 262 -3.51 14.44 15.14
C SER A 262 -3.19 13.08 14.48
N LEU A 263 -3.87 12.03 14.91
CA LEU A 263 -3.83 10.69 14.35
C LEU A 263 -5.19 10.27 13.74
N LEU A 264 -6.10 11.20 13.53
CA LEU A 264 -7.32 10.93 12.77
C LEU A 264 -6.97 10.84 11.29
N PHE A 265 -6.80 9.62 10.81
CA PHE A 265 -6.57 9.34 9.38
C PHE A 265 -7.86 9.06 8.64
N TYR A 266 -7.81 9.17 7.34
CA TYR A 266 -8.98 9.01 6.47
C TYR A 266 -9.75 7.70 6.71
N THR A 267 -9.04 6.57 6.76
CA THR A 267 -9.66 5.25 6.98
C THR A 267 -10.24 5.12 8.40
N LEU A 268 -9.59 5.73 9.40
CA LEU A 268 -10.13 5.78 10.76
C LEU A 268 -11.41 6.62 10.82
N HIS A 269 -11.47 7.73 10.09
CA HIS A 269 -12.67 8.55 9.99
C HIS A 269 -13.83 7.78 9.33
N ILE A 270 -13.59 7.04 8.22
CA ILE A 270 -14.59 6.14 7.63
C ILE A 270 -15.13 5.16 8.67
N TYR A 271 -14.24 4.52 9.42
CA TYR A 271 -14.62 3.56 10.45
C TYR A 271 -15.47 4.19 11.56
N ASN A 272 -15.08 5.35 12.04
CA ASN A 272 -15.79 6.06 13.11
C ASN A 272 -17.19 6.52 12.65
N GLU A 273 -17.34 7.00 11.42
CA GLU A 273 -18.65 7.35 10.87
C GLU A 273 -19.54 6.13 10.65
N GLY A 274 -18.98 5.05 10.04
CA GLY A 274 -19.75 3.86 9.72
C GLY A 274 -20.14 3.06 10.95
N PHE A 275 -19.16 2.70 11.77
CA PHE A 275 -19.36 1.78 12.90
C PHE A 275 -19.48 2.49 14.26
N GLY A 276 -18.83 3.63 14.43
CA GLY A 276 -18.95 4.41 15.68
C GLY A 276 -20.25 5.19 15.75
N LYS A 277 -20.59 5.91 14.68
CA LYS A 277 -21.78 6.78 14.61
C LYS A 277 -22.96 6.13 13.87
N MET A 278 -22.81 4.90 13.37
CA MET A 278 -23.83 4.19 12.59
C MET A 278 -24.36 4.98 11.38
N ARG A 279 -23.46 5.63 10.64
CA ARG A 279 -23.78 6.39 9.43
C ARG A 279 -23.19 5.71 8.21
N MET A 280 -23.69 4.48 7.91
CA MET A 280 -23.16 3.63 6.85
C MET A 280 -23.26 4.25 5.45
N GLY A 281 -24.33 5.03 5.19
CA GLY A 281 -24.47 5.77 3.94
C GLY A 281 -23.37 6.79 3.73
N TYR A 282 -23.10 7.61 4.75
CA TYR A 282 -22.03 8.61 4.72
C TYR A 282 -20.64 7.98 4.66
N ALA A 283 -20.39 6.92 5.47
CA ALA A 283 -19.14 6.17 5.42
C ALA A 283 -18.87 5.54 4.04
N SER A 284 -19.93 5.06 3.36
CA SER A 284 -19.83 4.58 1.99
C SER A 284 -19.46 5.69 1.00
N ALA A 285 -20.00 6.90 1.17
CA ALA A 285 -19.64 8.06 0.34
C ALA A 285 -18.18 8.47 0.56
N LEU A 286 -17.68 8.48 1.82
CA LEU A 286 -16.29 8.69 2.14
C LEU A 286 -15.39 7.64 1.45
N ALA A 287 -15.76 6.36 1.53
CA ALA A 287 -14.99 5.28 0.90
C ALA A 287 -14.90 5.45 -0.62
N TRP A 288 -16.01 5.80 -1.29
CA TRP A 288 -16.02 6.05 -2.74
C TRP A 288 -15.25 7.29 -3.15
N PHE A 289 -15.28 8.35 -2.34
CA PHE A 289 -14.42 9.52 -2.58
C PHE A 289 -12.95 9.12 -2.57
N LEU A 290 -12.52 8.28 -1.61
CA LEU A 290 -11.15 7.78 -1.55
C LEU A 290 -10.78 6.94 -2.78
N VAL A 291 -11.68 6.05 -3.22
CA VAL A 291 -11.47 5.23 -4.44
C VAL A 291 -11.27 6.12 -5.67
N LEU A 292 -12.12 7.13 -5.86
CA LEU A 292 -12.01 8.07 -6.96
C LEU A 292 -10.70 8.88 -6.88
N LEU A 293 -10.37 9.38 -5.70
CA LEU A 293 -9.13 10.12 -5.49
C LEU A 293 -7.90 9.28 -5.83
N MET A 294 -7.83 8.04 -5.31
CA MET A 294 -6.72 7.13 -5.58
C MET A 294 -6.65 6.74 -7.06
N GLY A 295 -7.81 6.58 -7.72
CA GLY A 295 -7.89 6.33 -9.15
C GLY A 295 -7.31 7.50 -9.96
N ILE A 296 -7.66 8.74 -9.61
CA ILE A 296 -7.13 9.95 -10.24
C ILE A 296 -5.61 10.06 -10.02
N VAL A 297 -5.17 9.94 -8.76
CA VAL A 297 -3.73 10.01 -8.42
C VAL A 297 -2.93 8.96 -9.18
N THR A 298 -3.39 7.72 -9.18
CA THR A 298 -2.74 6.62 -9.91
C THR A 298 -2.74 6.88 -11.42
N GLY A 299 -3.85 7.36 -11.97
CA GLY A 299 -3.95 7.72 -13.39
C GLY A 299 -2.97 8.83 -13.79
N VAL A 300 -2.84 9.87 -12.96
CA VAL A 300 -1.86 10.95 -13.17
C VAL A 300 -0.44 10.42 -13.11
N ILE A 301 -0.13 9.58 -12.12
CA ILE A 301 1.21 8.96 -11.99
C ILE A 301 1.53 8.14 -13.25
N PHE A 302 0.61 7.30 -13.73
CA PHE A 302 0.79 6.55 -14.98
C PHE A 302 0.95 7.45 -16.22
N ALA A 303 0.20 8.53 -16.31
CA ALA A 303 0.32 9.47 -17.42
C ALA A 303 1.72 10.14 -17.45
N VAL A 304 2.21 10.54 -16.28
CA VAL A 304 3.53 11.18 -16.13
C VAL A 304 4.66 10.16 -16.30
N SER A 305 4.49 8.93 -15.82
CA SER A 305 5.52 7.89 -15.83
C SER A 305 5.95 7.49 -17.25
N LYS A 306 5.09 7.62 -18.26
CA LYS A 306 5.43 7.33 -19.66
C LYS A 306 6.67 8.06 -20.17
N LYS A 307 7.07 9.18 -19.52
CA LYS A 307 8.26 9.97 -19.88
C LYS A 307 9.53 9.48 -19.19
N PHE A 308 9.41 8.75 -18.08
CA PHE A 308 10.53 8.41 -17.20
C PHE A 308 10.76 6.91 -17.04
N VAL A 309 9.76 6.10 -17.35
CA VAL A 309 9.86 4.65 -17.23
C VAL A 309 10.27 4.05 -18.56
N HIS A 310 11.36 3.29 -18.54
CA HIS A 310 11.88 2.56 -19.68
C HIS A 310 11.39 1.11 -19.56
N TYR A 311 10.52 0.70 -20.49
CA TYR A 311 10.15 -0.71 -20.66
C TYR A 311 11.04 -1.29 -21.76
N GLU A 312 11.84 -2.30 -21.42
CA GLU A 312 12.56 -3.10 -22.40
C GLU A 312 11.62 -4.08 -23.11
#